data_d18b9b8c920ce9dc2eadd0b3b475a7e3
#
_entry.id   d18b9b8c920ce9dc2eadd0b3b475a7e3
#
_cell.length_a   1.000
_cell.length_b   1.000
_cell.length_c   1.000
_cell.angle_alpha   90.00
_cell.angle_beta   90.00
_cell.angle_gamma   90.00
#
_symmetry.space_group_name_H-M   'P 1'
#
loop_
_entity.id
_entity.type
_entity.pdbx_description
1 polymer ?
#
loop_
_entity_poly.entity_id
_entity_poly.type
_entity_poly.pdbx_seq_one_letter_code
_entity_poly.pdbx_strand_id
1 'polypeptide(L)'
;MRIISGKFRGLKLQPPVDFSIRPTSDRLKEALFSILESNKYNIRIPNSNVIDICSGTGALGIEALSRGAKFIYFIDKDPKAIDVLQKNISKLKIDNKDKTYIKIIKEDALKALRDIKIVFDVVLIDPPYNSNVIEECLVKLKQYNLIDFNSYIFAESGKKENFNYDGFDLLDRKIYGKS
;
A
#
# COMPACT_ATOMS: atom_id res chain seq x y z
N MET A 1 -12.47 -9.87 4.54
CA MET A 1 -11.80 -8.62 4.11
C MET A 1 -12.77 -7.79 3.30
N ARG A 2 -12.92 -6.51 3.56
CA ARG A 2 -13.83 -5.58 2.87
C ARG A 2 -13.21 -4.19 2.77
N ILE A 3 -13.73 -3.34 1.90
CA ILE A 3 -13.39 -1.91 1.83
C ILE A 3 -14.11 -1.19 2.99
N ILE A 4 -13.37 -0.38 3.74
CA ILE A 4 -13.84 0.24 4.99
C ILE A 4 -14.52 1.57 4.72
N SER A 5 -13.98 2.36 3.78
CA SER A 5 -14.47 3.73 3.53
C SER A 5 -14.40 4.10 2.06
N GLY A 6 -14.91 5.29 1.70
CA GLY A 6 -14.88 5.85 0.37
C GLY A 6 -15.95 5.31 -0.58
N LYS A 7 -15.71 5.52 -1.89
CA LYS A 7 -16.67 5.24 -2.98
C LYS A 7 -17.17 3.79 -3.00
N PHE A 8 -16.29 2.84 -2.65
CA PHE A 8 -16.58 1.41 -2.72
C PHE A 8 -16.78 0.76 -1.35
N ARG A 9 -17.11 1.54 -0.32
CA ARG A 9 -17.33 1.07 1.05
C ARG A 9 -18.24 -0.15 1.11
N GLY A 10 -17.86 -1.15 1.90
CA GLY A 10 -18.63 -2.38 2.14
C GLY A 10 -18.42 -3.47 1.09
N LEU A 11 -17.77 -3.18 -0.05
CA LEU A 11 -17.49 -4.19 -1.06
C LEU A 11 -16.55 -5.27 -0.50
N LYS A 12 -16.95 -6.54 -0.65
CA LYS A 12 -16.16 -7.68 -0.20
C LYS A 12 -15.04 -7.99 -1.19
N LEU A 13 -13.80 -7.98 -0.71
CA LEU A 13 -12.62 -8.39 -1.45
C LEU A 13 -12.35 -9.88 -1.25
N GLN A 14 -11.82 -10.54 -2.28
CA GLN A 14 -11.35 -11.92 -2.17
C GLN A 14 -10.10 -11.96 -1.28
N PRO A 15 -10.04 -12.88 -0.30
CA PRO A 15 -8.85 -13.11 0.49
C PRO A 15 -7.76 -13.82 -0.34
N PRO A 16 -6.53 -13.92 0.17
CA PRO A 16 -5.51 -14.78 -0.41
C PRO A 16 -6.00 -16.22 -0.62
N VAL A 17 -5.48 -16.89 -1.65
CA VAL A 17 -5.85 -18.27 -1.97
C VAL A 17 -5.28 -19.27 -0.96
N ASP A 18 -4.15 -18.95 -0.38
CA ASP A 18 -3.49 -19.77 0.64
C ASP A 18 -3.18 -18.96 1.89
N PHE A 19 -2.91 -19.67 3.01
CA PHE A 19 -2.62 -19.06 4.31
C PHE A 19 -1.19 -18.54 4.43
N SER A 20 -0.36 -18.67 3.40
CA SER A 20 1.00 -18.12 3.40
C SER A 20 1.01 -16.58 3.37
N ILE A 21 -0.06 -16.00 2.83
CA ILE A 21 -0.27 -14.55 2.82
C ILE A 21 -1.27 -14.20 3.92
N ARG A 22 -0.83 -13.50 4.96
CA ARG A 22 -1.71 -13.01 6.01
C ARG A 22 -2.63 -11.93 5.44
N PRO A 23 -3.97 -12.08 5.56
CA PRO A 23 -4.86 -11.01 5.10
C PRO A 23 -4.69 -9.76 5.97
N THR A 24 -4.47 -8.62 5.35
CA THR A 24 -4.52 -7.32 6.04
C THR A 24 -5.88 -7.15 6.72
N SER A 25 -5.88 -7.06 8.06
CA SER A 25 -7.13 -7.03 8.81
C SER A 25 -7.91 -5.72 8.58
N ASP A 26 -9.25 -5.79 8.67
CA ASP A 26 -10.10 -4.58 8.59
C ASP A 26 -9.70 -3.55 9.65
N ARG A 27 -9.33 -4.02 10.86
CA ARG A 27 -8.86 -3.16 11.97
C ARG A 27 -7.56 -2.44 11.64
N LEU A 28 -6.61 -3.11 10.99
CA LEU A 28 -5.35 -2.49 10.59
C LEU A 28 -5.58 -1.42 9.53
N LYS A 29 -6.39 -1.72 8.50
CA LYS A 29 -6.75 -0.74 7.48
C LYS A 29 -7.42 0.49 8.09
N GLU A 30 -8.42 0.30 8.95
CA GLU A 30 -9.12 1.37 9.63
C GLU A 30 -8.16 2.24 10.44
N ALA A 31 -7.27 1.63 11.22
CA ALA A 31 -6.30 2.35 12.02
C ALA A 31 -5.29 3.13 11.16
N LEU A 32 -4.75 2.51 10.10
CA LEU A 32 -3.84 3.16 9.17
C LEU A 32 -4.48 4.38 8.54
N PHE A 33 -5.63 4.20 7.88
CA PHE A 33 -6.26 5.29 7.15
C PHE A 33 -6.82 6.38 8.07
N SER A 34 -7.21 6.04 9.32
CA SER A 34 -7.55 7.04 10.33
C SER A 34 -6.36 7.92 10.70
N ILE A 35 -5.14 7.36 10.74
CA ILE A 35 -3.91 8.14 10.95
C ILE A 35 -3.65 9.04 9.74
N LEU A 36 -3.68 8.47 8.54
CA LEU A 36 -3.42 9.20 7.30
C LEU A 36 -4.41 10.36 7.09
N GLU A 37 -5.68 10.17 7.41
CA GLU A 37 -6.74 11.18 7.26
C GLU A 37 -6.86 12.12 8.49
N SER A 38 -6.06 11.90 9.53
CA SER A 38 -6.08 12.79 10.69
C SER A 38 -5.53 14.17 10.35
N ASN A 39 -6.08 15.22 10.95
CA ASN A 39 -5.57 16.58 10.78
C ASN A 39 -4.12 16.77 11.30
N LYS A 40 -3.61 15.76 12.00
CA LYS A 40 -2.24 15.81 12.58
C LYS A 40 -1.15 15.84 11.51
N TYR A 41 -1.34 15.12 10.40
CA TYR A 41 -0.29 14.93 9.38
C TYR A 41 -0.60 15.61 8.05
N ASN A 42 -1.80 16.19 7.89
CA ASN A 42 -2.24 16.87 6.66
C ASN A 42 -2.12 16.01 5.38
N ILE A 43 -2.24 14.69 5.53
CA ILE A 43 -2.15 13.76 4.40
C ILE A 43 -3.48 13.76 3.65
N ARG A 44 -3.42 13.97 2.35
CA ARG A 44 -4.62 13.95 1.49
C ARG A 44 -4.59 12.74 0.58
N ILE A 45 -5.40 11.74 0.86
CA ILE A 45 -5.61 10.60 -0.04
C ILE A 45 -6.33 11.00 -1.34
N PRO A 46 -7.38 11.84 -1.32
CA PRO A 46 -8.01 12.28 -2.57
C PRO A 46 -7.01 12.98 -3.51
N ASN A 47 -6.99 12.52 -4.75
CA ASN A 47 -6.10 12.97 -5.83
C ASN A 47 -4.60 12.63 -5.65
N SER A 48 -4.23 11.84 -4.66
CA SER A 48 -2.85 11.41 -4.42
C SER A 48 -2.37 10.33 -5.40
N ASN A 49 -1.06 10.25 -5.54
CA ASN A 49 -0.34 9.14 -6.16
C ASN A 49 0.05 8.15 -5.06
N VAL A 50 -0.41 6.93 -5.16
CA VAL A 50 -0.17 5.89 -4.16
C VAL A 50 0.57 4.72 -4.78
N ILE A 51 1.51 4.14 -4.05
CA ILE A 51 2.14 2.87 -4.39
C ILE A 51 1.93 1.87 -3.26
N ASP A 52 1.51 0.67 -3.60
CA ASP A 52 1.29 -0.47 -2.70
C ASP A 52 2.33 -1.54 -3.04
N ILE A 53 3.37 -1.61 -2.22
CA ILE A 53 4.54 -2.48 -2.41
C ILE A 53 4.34 -3.76 -1.61
N CYS A 54 4.54 -4.92 -2.22
CA CYS A 54 4.14 -6.23 -1.72
C CYS A 54 2.62 -6.28 -1.51
N SER A 55 1.89 -5.81 -2.53
CA SER A 55 0.46 -5.50 -2.43
C SER A 55 -0.44 -6.70 -2.13
N GLY A 56 0.04 -7.93 -2.33
CA GLY A 56 -0.73 -9.12 -2.12
C GLY A 56 -2.05 -9.08 -2.88
N THR A 57 -3.17 -9.14 -2.16
CA THR A 57 -4.53 -9.05 -2.73
C THR A 57 -4.99 -7.62 -3.04
N GLY A 58 -4.14 -6.62 -2.78
CA GLY A 58 -4.41 -5.21 -3.01
C GLY A 58 -5.23 -4.52 -1.92
N ALA A 59 -5.31 -5.10 -0.72
CA ALA A 59 -6.21 -4.60 0.32
C ALA A 59 -5.97 -3.15 0.72
N LEU A 60 -4.71 -2.70 0.80
CA LEU A 60 -4.33 -1.34 1.16
C LEU A 60 -4.52 -0.37 0.00
N GLY A 61 -3.96 -0.69 -1.17
CA GLY A 61 -4.09 0.18 -2.34
C GLY A 61 -5.53 0.34 -2.82
N ILE A 62 -6.35 -0.74 -2.77
CA ILE A 62 -7.78 -0.66 -3.09
C ILE A 62 -8.54 0.22 -2.07
N GLU A 63 -8.18 0.18 -0.80
CA GLU A 63 -8.73 1.09 0.22
C GLU A 63 -8.37 2.54 -0.11
N ALA A 64 -7.11 2.84 -0.47
CA ALA A 64 -6.67 4.17 -0.90
C ALA A 64 -7.44 4.64 -2.13
N LEU A 65 -7.63 3.76 -3.13
CA LEU A 65 -8.42 4.03 -4.32
C LEU A 65 -9.88 4.36 -3.97
N SER A 66 -10.48 3.61 -3.06
CA SER A 66 -11.86 3.87 -2.60
C SER A 66 -12.00 5.24 -1.93
N ARG A 67 -10.95 5.73 -1.29
CA ARG A 67 -10.87 7.04 -0.64
C ARG A 67 -10.47 8.18 -1.59
N GLY A 68 -10.33 7.88 -2.89
CA GLY A 68 -10.16 8.89 -3.93
C GLY A 68 -8.73 9.12 -4.40
N ALA A 69 -7.80 8.22 -4.14
CA ALA A 69 -6.48 8.26 -4.76
C ALA A 69 -6.61 8.22 -6.28
N LYS A 70 -5.80 9.03 -6.98
CA LYS A 70 -5.88 9.22 -8.42
C LYS A 70 -5.04 8.22 -9.20
N PHE A 71 -3.81 7.98 -8.75
CA PHE A 71 -2.90 7.01 -9.35
C PHE A 71 -2.57 5.95 -8.31
N ILE A 72 -2.72 4.67 -8.68
CA ILE A 72 -2.33 3.57 -7.82
C ILE A 72 -1.44 2.60 -8.58
N TYR A 73 -0.26 2.37 -8.01
CA TYR A 73 0.66 1.33 -8.44
C TYR A 73 0.61 0.19 -7.44
N PHE A 74 0.37 -1.02 -7.94
CA PHE A 74 0.46 -2.26 -7.16
C PHE A 74 1.69 -3.02 -7.64
N ILE A 75 2.54 -3.43 -6.71
CA ILE A 75 3.72 -4.25 -6.99
C ILE A 75 3.63 -5.53 -6.17
N ASP A 76 3.66 -6.67 -6.85
CA ASP A 76 3.83 -7.97 -6.21
C ASP A 76 4.49 -8.94 -7.18
N LYS A 77 5.31 -9.86 -6.67
CA LYS A 77 5.98 -10.88 -7.47
C LYS A 77 5.18 -12.18 -7.58
N ASP A 78 4.25 -12.42 -6.65
CA ASP A 78 3.48 -13.66 -6.62
C ASP A 78 2.33 -13.62 -7.65
N PRO A 79 2.36 -14.52 -8.66
CA PRO A 79 1.29 -14.59 -9.66
C PRO A 79 -0.09 -14.86 -9.05
N LYS A 80 -0.17 -15.66 -7.97
CA LYS A 80 -1.45 -15.95 -7.32
C LYS A 80 -2.03 -14.71 -6.63
N ALA A 81 -1.18 -13.91 -6.00
CA ALA A 81 -1.57 -12.63 -5.41
C ALA A 81 -2.08 -11.66 -6.48
N ILE A 82 -1.36 -11.53 -7.59
CA ILE A 82 -1.75 -10.69 -8.74
C ILE A 82 -3.10 -11.12 -9.34
N ASP A 83 -3.35 -12.42 -9.49
CA ASP A 83 -4.64 -12.92 -9.99
C ASP A 83 -5.80 -12.53 -9.07
N VAL A 84 -5.61 -12.61 -7.76
CA VAL A 84 -6.62 -12.18 -6.78
C VAL A 84 -6.79 -10.65 -6.80
N LEU A 85 -5.70 -9.89 -6.87
CA LEU A 85 -5.71 -8.44 -6.99
C LEU A 85 -6.53 -7.99 -8.22
N GLN A 86 -6.28 -8.58 -9.39
CA GLN A 86 -7.03 -8.27 -10.61
C GLN A 86 -8.53 -8.54 -10.47
N LYS A 87 -8.90 -9.69 -9.86
CA LYS A 87 -10.29 -10.01 -9.53
C LYS A 87 -10.91 -9.01 -8.55
N ASN A 88 -10.15 -8.54 -7.58
CA ASN A 88 -10.61 -7.53 -6.63
C ASN A 88 -10.84 -6.17 -7.31
N ILE A 89 -9.90 -5.75 -8.17
CA ILE A 89 -10.03 -4.50 -8.94
C ILE A 89 -11.24 -4.56 -9.90
N SER A 90 -11.45 -5.68 -10.58
CA SER A 90 -12.58 -5.83 -11.51
C SER A 90 -13.96 -5.66 -10.85
N LYS A 91 -14.07 -5.96 -9.55
CA LYS A 91 -15.31 -5.75 -8.79
C LYS A 91 -15.65 -4.28 -8.57
N LEU A 92 -14.67 -3.37 -8.65
CA LEU A 92 -14.87 -1.96 -8.30
C LEU A 92 -15.73 -1.22 -9.34
N LYS A 93 -15.89 -1.76 -10.55
CA LYS A 93 -16.67 -1.12 -11.64
C LYS A 93 -16.32 0.37 -11.78
N ILE A 94 -15.02 0.65 -11.89
CA ILE A 94 -14.52 2.02 -12.03
C ILE A 94 -15.01 2.61 -13.34
N ASP A 95 -15.68 3.77 -13.29
CA ASP A 95 -16.14 4.48 -14.47
C ASP A 95 -14.95 5.18 -15.15
N ASN A 96 -14.95 5.22 -16.48
CA ASN A 96 -13.97 5.98 -17.27
C ASN A 96 -13.94 7.49 -16.92
N LYS A 97 -15.03 8.00 -16.33
CA LYS A 97 -15.12 9.38 -15.84
C LYS A 97 -14.30 9.64 -14.58
N ASP A 98 -13.96 8.60 -13.82
CA ASP A 98 -13.24 8.73 -12.55
C ASP A 98 -11.79 9.20 -12.71
N LYS A 99 -11.26 9.21 -13.93
CA LYS A 99 -9.87 9.60 -14.25
C LYS A 99 -8.83 8.92 -13.33
N THR A 100 -9.17 7.74 -12.83
CA THR A 100 -8.30 6.96 -11.95
C THR A 100 -7.38 6.09 -12.81
N TYR A 101 -6.11 6.10 -12.49
CA TYR A 101 -5.12 5.28 -13.18
C TYR A 101 -4.61 4.18 -12.25
N ILE A 102 -4.70 2.92 -12.71
CA ILE A 102 -4.24 1.74 -11.96
C ILE A 102 -3.17 1.04 -12.77
N LYS A 103 -2.03 0.80 -12.14
CA LYS A 103 -0.94 0.02 -12.74
C LYS A 103 -0.59 -1.16 -11.83
N ILE A 104 -0.61 -2.35 -12.40
CA ILE A 104 -0.17 -3.58 -11.72
C ILE A 104 1.17 -3.98 -12.33
N ILE A 105 2.18 -4.17 -11.49
CA ILE A 105 3.53 -4.58 -11.86
C ILE A 105 3.80 -5.92 -11.19
N LYS A 106 3.85 -6.99 -12.02
CA LYS A 106 4.19 -8.34 -11.56
C LYS A 106 5.69 -8.52 -11.60
N GLU A 107 6.37 -8.04 -10.58
CA GLU A 107 7.83 -8.05 -10.48
C GLU A 107 8.25 -8.01 -9.01
N ASP A 108 9.50 -8.37 -8.74
CA ASP A 108 10.13 -8.09 -7.45
C ASP A 108 10.13 -6.59 -7.17
N ALA A 109 9.80 -6.20 -5.93
CA ALA A 109 9.61 -4.81 -5.55
C ALA A 109 10.84 -3.94 -5.88
N LEU A 110 12.04 -4.41 -5.54
CA LEU A 110 13.27 -3.64 -5.72
C LEU A 110 13.63 -3.44 -7.19
N LYS A 111 13.28 -4.41 -8.05
CA LYS A 111 13.46 -4.29 -9.50
C LYS A 111 12.44 -3.35 -10.11
N ALA A 112 11.18 -3.49 -9.71
CA ALA A 112 10.08 -2.68 -10.24
C ALA A 112 10.27 -1.19 -9.97
N LEU A 113 10.77 -0.81 -8.79
CA LEU A 113 11.00 0.60 -8.40
C LEU A 113 11.96 1.34 -9.35
N ARG A 114 12.93 0.65 -9.97
CA ARG A 114 13.92 1.27 -10.87
C ARG A 114 13.30 1.94 -12.09
N ASP A 115 12.23 1.34 -12.61
CA ASP A 115 11.65 1.75 -13.89
C ASP A 115 10.45 2.71 -13.74
N ILE A 116 10.09 3.05 -12.52
CA ILE A 116 9.05 4.03 -12.18
C ILE A 116 9.61 5.45 -12.28
N LYS A 117 8.79 6.40 -12.77
CA LYS A 117 9.20 7.80 -13.05
C LYS A 117 8.22 8.83 -12.48
N ILE A 118 7.46 8.47 -11.47
CA ILE A 118 6.54 9.40 -10.80
C ILE A 118 6.87 9.47 -9.30
N VAL A 119 6.55 10.60 -8.68
CA VAL A 119 6.63 10.79 -7.24
C VAL A 119 5.32 10.34 -6.61
N PHE A 120 5.41 9.61 -5.51
CA PHE A 120 4.26 9.14 -4.75
C PHE A 120 4.05 9.98 -3.50
N ASP A 121 2.82 10.40 -3.28
CA ASP A 121 2.41 11.09 -2.05
C ASP A 121 2.31 10.11 -0.88
N VAL A 122 1.88 8.87 -1.17
CA VAL A 122 1.73 7.82 -0.16
C VAL A 122 2.35 6.51 -0.64
N VAL A 123 3.21 5.95 0.18
CA VAL A 123 3.84 4.64 -0.02
C VAL A 123 3.33 3.69 1.06
N LEU A 124 2.79 2.56 0.63
CA LEU A 124 2.34 1.46 1.49
C LEU A 124 3.30 0.27 1.28
N ILE A 125 3.86 -0.27 2.37
CA ILE A 125 4.81 -1.40 2.32
C ILE A 125 4.35 -2.43 3.35
N ASP A 126 3.86 -3.57 2.87
CA ASP A 126 3.37 -4.69 3.71
C ASP A 126 4.05 -6.01 3.27
N PRO A 127 5.36 -6.17 3.51
CA PRO A 127 6.12 -7.33 3.08
C PRO A 127 5.91 -8.52 4.03
N PRO A 128 6.30 -9.74 3.62
CA PRO A 128 6.41 -10.86 4.54
C PRO A 128 7.38 -10.51 5.70
N TYR A 129 7.04 -10.95 6.92
CA TYR A 129 7.88 -10.72 8.09
C TYR A 129 9.29 -11.32 7.93
N ASN A 130 10.24 -10.78 8.69
CA ASN A 130 11.66 -11.18 8.68
C ASN A 130 12.32 -11.02 7.30
N SER A 131 11.95 -9.99 6.57
CA SER A 131 12.56 -9.62 5.30
C SER A 131 13.19 -8.22 5.39
N ASN A 132 14.33 -8.00 4.75
CA ASN A 132 14.96 -6.67 4.67
C ASN A 132 14.28 -5.74 3.65
N VAL A 133 13.12 -6.15 3.12
CA VAL A 133 12.45 -5.45 2.02
C VAL A 133 12.11 -4.01 2.37
N ILE A 134 11.72 -3.71 3.62
CA ILE A 134 11.39 -2.34 4.05
C ILE A 134 12.61 -1.43 3.88
N GLU A 135 13.76 -1.78 4.49
CA GLU A 135 14.98 -0.97 4.40
C GLU A 135 15.43 -0.77 2.95
N GLU A 136 15.48 -1.85 2.19
CA GLU A 136 15.88 -1.80 0.79
C GLU A 136 14.92 -0.95 -0.06
N CYS A 137 13.61 -1.02 0.19
CA CYS A 137 12.62 -0.15 -0.44
C CYS A 137 12.84 1.33 -0.08
N LEU A 138 13.08 1.64 1.20
CA LEU A 138 13.35 3.02 1.65
C LEU A 138 14.56 3.61 0.91
N VAL A 139 15.65 2.85 0.81
CA VAL A 139 16.84 3.26 0.06
C VAL A 139 16.51 3.49 -1.42
N LYS A 140 15.78 2.56 -2.07
CA LYS A 140 15.45 2.65 -3.50
C LYS A 140 14.46 3.77 -3.82
N LEU A 141 13.48 4.01 -2.96
CA LEU A 141 12.53 5.12 -3.11
C LEU A 141 13.26 6.47 -3.18
N LYS A 142 14.25 6.69 -2.31
CA LYS A 142 15.13 7.89 -2.36
C LYS A 142 16.03 7.86 -3.59
N GLN A 143 16.73 6.77 -3.84
CA GLN A 143 17.70 6.64 -4.94
C GLN A 143 17.07 6.97 -6.29
N TYR A 144 15.81 6.58 -6.51
CA TYR A 144 15.11 6.78 -7.77
C TYR A 144 14.21 8.02 -7.79
N ASN A 145 14.26 8.85 -6.74
CA ASN A 145 13.45 10.07 -6.58
C ASN A 145 11.93 9.78 -6.72
N LEU A 146 11.47 8.69 -6.12
CA LEU A 146 10.06 8.28 -6.13
C LEU A 146 9.25 8.89 -4.99
N ILE A 147 9.91 9.58 -4.09
CA ILE A 147 9.35 10.30 -2.93
C ILE A 147 10.01 11.65 -2.79
N ASP A 148 9.33 12.57 -2.14
CA ASP A 148 9.83 13.88 -1.73
C ASP A 148 9.56 14.15 -0.24
N PHE A 149 9.81 15.37 0.23
CA PHE A 149 9.63 15.76 1.63
C PHE A 149 8.16 15.80 2.09
N ASN A 150 7.19 15.77 1.17
CA ASN A 150 5.75 15.69 1.46
C ASN A 150 5.23 14.25 1.40
N SER A 151 6.06 13.28 1.03
CA SER A 151 5.65 11.89 0.91
C SER A 151 5.53 11.23 2.27
N TYR A 152 4.51 10.40 2.44
CA TYR A 152 4.29 9.61 3.64
C TYR A 152 4.46 8.14 3.35
N ILE A 153 5.19 7.46 4.22
CA ILE A 153 5.45 6.03 4.09
C ILE A 153 4.82 5.31 5.27
N PHE A 154 3.97 4.34 4.97
CA PHE A 154 3.51 3.35 5.93
C PHE A 154 4.24 2.03 5.67
N ALA A 155 4.86 1.47 6.70
CA ALA A 155 5.48 0.16 6.64
C ALA A 155 4.94 -0.74 7.75
N GLU A 156 4.41 -1.92 7.40
CA GLU A 156 4.07 -2.97 8.36
C GLU A 156 5.27 -3.89 8.54
N SER A 157 5.65 -4.14 9.79
CA SER A 157 6.75 -5.04 10.14
C SER A 157 6.38 -5.96 11.28
N GLY A 158 7.12 -7.04 11.47
CA GLY A 158 6.99 -7.89 12.66
C GLY A 158 7.33 -7.12 13.93
N LYS A 159 6.69 -7.47 15.06
CA LYS A 159 6.82 -6.76 16.34
C LYS A 159 8.26 -6.60 16.84
N LYS A 160 9.13 -7.56 16.51
CA LYS A 160 10.55 -7.58 16.93
C LYS A 160 11.50 -7.09 15.83
N GLU A 161 10.99 -6.75 14.65
CA GLU A 161 11.83 -6.27 13.57
C GLU A 161 12.24 -4.81 13.85
N ASN A 162 13.53 -4.59 13.78
CA ASN A 162 14.12 -3.26 13.70
C ASN A 162 14.66 -3.10 12.29
N PHE A 163 14.38 -2.00 11.65
CA PHE A 163 14.93 -1.64 10.37
C PHE A 163 15.49 -0.22 10.39
N ASN A 164 16.51 0.00 9.56
CA ASN A 164 17.10 1.31 9.43
C ASN A 164 16.21 2.21 8.56
N TYR A 165 15.86 3.37 9.09
CA TYR A 165 15.10 4.41 8.40
C TYR A 165 15.83 5.75 8.37
N ASP A 166 17.16 5.72 8.34
CA ASP A 166 18.01 6.92 8.32
C ASP A 166 17.60 7.88 7.18
N GLY A 167 17.45 9.14 7.58
CA GLY A 167 16.99 10.19 6.70
C GLY A 167 15.48 10.20 6.44
N PHE A 168 14.69 9.53 7.29
CA PHE A 168 13.24 9.65 7.40
C PHE A 168 12.86 10.03 8.82
N ASP A 169 11.79 10.80 8.97
CA ASP A 169 11.23 11.16 10.26
C ASP A 169 10.19 10.10 10.67
N LEU A 170 10.41 9.43 11.80
CA LEU A 170 9.42 8.52 12.37
C LEU A 170 8.30 9.31 13.02
N LEU A 171 7.15 9.39 12.39
CA LEU A 171 6.01 10.16 12.86
C LEU A 171 5.17 9.44 13.92
N ASP A 172 5.02 8.11 13.77
CA ASP A 172 4.21 7.28 14.66
C ASP A 172 4.65 5.81 14.59
N ARG A 173 4.50 5.09 15.68
CA ARG A 173 4.71 3.64 15.76
C ARG A 173 3.60 3.01 16.58
N LYS A 174 2.87 2.06 15.99
CA LYS A 174 1.79 1.35 16.66
C LYS A 174 1.96 -0.15 16.58
N ILE A 175 1.62 -0.84 17.66
CA ILE A 175 1.68 -2.29 17.74
C ILE A 175 0.24 -2.83 17.68
N TYR A 176 -0.03 -3.66 16.69
CA TYR A 176 -1.31 -4.32 16.52
C TYR A 176 -1.16 -5.84 16.70
N GLY A 177 -2.01 -6.42 17.57
CA GLY A 177 -2.02 -7.85 17.83
C GLY A 177 -1.10 -8.29 18.96
N LYS A 178 -1.12 -9.61 19.22
CA LYS A 178 -0.33 -10.28 20.28
C LYS A 178 0.94 -10.95 19.74
N SER A 179 1.11 -10.96 18.45
CA SER A 179 2.27 -11.56 17.76
C SER A 179 3.44 -10.61 17.69
#